data_3ed96fc65a3d8b4cc7bba674d23ae62c
#
_entry.id   3ed96fc65a3d8b4cc7bba674d23ae62c
#
_cell.length_a   1.000
_cell.length_b   1.000
_cell.length_c   1.000
_cell.angle_alpha   90.00
_cell.angle_beta   90.00
_cell.angle_gamma   90.00
#
_symmetry.space_group_name_H-M   'P 1'
#
loop_
_entity.id
_entity.type
_entity.pdbx_description
1 polymer ?
#
loop_
_entity_poly.entity_id
_entity_poly.type
_entity_poly.pdbx_seq_one_letter_code
_entity_poly.pdbx_strand_id
1 'polypeptide(L)'
;ASYSNTSGYKNYASGYRALYSNTTGKSNSAFGDFTLNSNITGSYNTAIGDQALTYNQYGHYNTAIGYNAGLGTYGFDMNSCTFLGASSYLTTSRTNVTLLGMGVADAQCTSNDQILLGNTAITQIRAQITGITAYSDARMKFNVKDDVKGLDFIMKLKPVTYNEDPTVLHKIWGTPDSLLKNIDHSQIKQQRFIGFLAQDVEQAAKESGFDFPGIDVPKNDKEVYSLRYVDFLMPMVKAIQEQQTTIENLQTINDNQQSTIDNQQKEIESLKSELQELRKLIIEKQKTNK
;
A
#
# COMPACT_ATOMS: atom_id res chain seq x y z
N ALA A 1 -11.74 -42.63 -1.26
CA ALA A 1 -12.30 -41.48 -0.61
C ALA A 1 -12.73 -41.81 0.84
N SER A 2 -12.53 -40.93 1.79
CA SER A 2 -13.02 -41.02 3.18
C SER A 2 -12.69 -42.33 3.93
N TYR A 3 -11.50 -42.90 3.76
CA TYR A 3 -11.11 -44.20 4.31
C TYR A 3 -11.15 -44.26 5.83
N SER A 4 -10.68 -43.21 6.52
CA SER A 4 -10.52 -43.14 7.99
C SER A 4 -11.72 -42.51 8.71
N ASN A 5 -12.84 -42.28 8.05
CA ASN A 5 -13.97 -41.56 8.64
C ASN A 5 -14.62 -42.36 9.78
N THR A 6 -14.65 -41.77 10.99
CA THR A 6 -15.23 -42.43 12.18
C THR A 6 -16.60 -41.85 12.56
N SER A 7 -16.74 -40.52 12.58
CA SER A 7 -18.00 -39.86 12.96
C SER A 7 -18.28 -38.60 12.12
N GLY A 8 -17.43 -38.31 11.13
CA GLY A 8 -17.68 -37.19 10.21
C GLY A 8 -18.90 -37.45 9.32
N TYR A 9 -19.68 -36.42 9.06
CA TYR A 9 -20.90 -36.52 8.27
C TYR A 9 -21.06 -35.36 7.28
N LYS A 10 -21.93 -35.55 6.28
CA LYS A 10 -22.12 -34.58 5.18
C LYS A 10 -20.84 -34.26 4.40
N ASN A 11 -19.96 -35.24 4.26
CA ASN A 11 -18.74 -35.09 3.48
C ASN A 11 -18.98 -35.64 2.07
N TYR A 12 -18.55 -34.93 1.05
CA TYR A 12 -18.55 -35.34 -0.35
C TYR A 12 -17.09 -35.51 -0.80
N ALA A 13 -16.73 -36.69 -1.24
CA ALA A 13 -15.36 -36.99 -1.66
C ALA A 13 -15.38 -37.76 -2.98
N SER A 14 -14.73 -37.20 -4.01
CA SER A 14 -14.58 -37.83 -5.35
C SER A 14 -13.15 -37.66 -5.82
N GLY A 15 -12.44 -38.74 -6.01
CA GLY A 15 -11.03 -38.80 -6.40
C GLY A 15 -10.22 -39.78 -5.55
N TYR A 16 -9.02 -40.10 -6.04
CA TYR A 16 -8.11 -41.00 -5.33
C TYR A 16 -7.63 -40.33 -4.05
N ARG A 17 -7.83 -40.99 -2.91
CA ARG A 17 -7.49 -40.47 -1.59
C ARG A 17 -8.13 -39.13 -1.19
N ALA A 18 -9.24 -38.71 -1.82
CA ALA A 18 -9.99 -37.56 -1.35
C ALA A 18 -10.54 -37.80 0.06
N LEU A 19 -10.32 -36.87 0.99
CA LEU A 19 -10.66 -36.97 2.43
C LEU A 19 -10.16 -38.26 3.11
N TYR A 20 -9.02 -38.77 2.71
CA TYR A 20 -8.53 -40.09 3.13
C TYR A 20 -8.39 -40.21 4.64
N SER A 21 -7.79 -39.20 5.30
CA SER A 21 -7.49 -39.18 6.73
C SER A 21 -8.60 -38.61 7.61
N ASN A 22 -9.75 -38.20 7.02
CA ASN A 22 -10.83 -37.55 7.78
C ASN A 22 -11.39 -38.49 8.83
N THR A 23 -11.45 -38.01 10.10
CA THR A 23 -12.01 -38.79 11.21
C THR A 23 -13.35 -38.22 11.68
N THR A 24 -13.40 -36.97 12.08
CA THR A 24 -14.58 -36.32 12.65
C THR A 24 -15.01 -35.05 11.88
N GLY A 25 -14.22 -34.63 10.90
CA GLY A 25 -14.53 -33.47 10.06
C GLY A 25 -15.86 -33.63 9.33
N LYS A 26 -16.65 -32.56 9.24
CA LYS A 26 -17.99 -32.56 8.67
C LYS A 26 -18.17 -31.49 7.59
N SER A 27 -19.14 -31.73 6.71
CA SER A 27 -19.54 -30.78 5.65
C SER A 27 -18.37 -30.32 4.77
N ASN A 28 -17.45 -31.23 4.45
CA ASN A 28 -16.37 -30.99 3.50
C ASN A 28 -16.75 -31.46 2.11
N SER A 29 -16.36 -30.74 1.09
CA SER A 29 -16.50 -31.08 -0.33
C SER A 29 -15.12 -31.20 -0.97
N ALA A 30 -14.74 -32.39 -1.42
CA ALA A 30 -13.43 -32.71 -1.98
C ALA A 30 -13.57 -33.38 -3.35
N PHE A 31 -13.16 -32.70 -4.42
CA PHE A 31 -13.21 -33.16 -5.79
C PHE A 31 -11.83 -33.07 -6.43
N GLY A 32 -11.21 -34.22 -6.71
CA GLY A 32 -9.87 -34.37 -7.28
C GLY A 32 -9.02 -35.33 -6.46
N ASP A 33 -7.91 -35.78 -7.04
CA ASP A 33 -7.00 -36.72 -6.38
C ASP A 33 -6.23 -36.02 -5.26
N PHE A 34 -6.06 -36.70 -4.12
CA PHE A 34 -5.42 -36.20 -2.92
C PHE A 34 -6.04 -34.93 -2.32
N THR A 35 -7.24 -34.54 -2.72
CA THR A 35 -7.95 -33.36 -2.23
C THR A 35 -8.32 -33.55 -0.78
N LEU A 36 -7.97 -32.57 0.13
CA LEU A 36 -8.16 -32.69 1.58
C LEU A 36 -7.63 -34.01 2.17
N ASN A 37 -6.56 -34.55 1.61
CA ASN A 37 -6.06 -35.88 1.96
C ASN A 37 -5.71 -36.03 3.44
N SER A 38 -5.08 -35.02 4.03
CA SER A 38 -4.61 -35.02 5.42
C SER A 38 -5.62 -34.44 6.42
N ASN A 39 -6.84 -34.08 5.97
CA ASN A 39 -7.86 -33.54 6.86
C ASN A 39 -8.22 -34.54 7.96
N ILE A 40 -8.18 -34.13 9.21
CA ILE A 40 -8.49 -34.98 10.38
C ILE A 40 -9.83 -34.54 10.98
N THR A 41 -9.93 -33.30 11.43
CA THR A 41 -11.12 -32.75 12.07
C THR A 41 -11.66 -31.48 11.38
N GLY A 42 -10.92 -30.95 10.38
CA GLY A 42 -11.30 -29.77 9.62
C GLY A 42 -12.69 -29.91 9.01
N SER A 43 -13.49 -28.86 9.05
CA SER A 43 -14.90 -28.87 8.66
C SER A 43 -15.24 -27.69 7.78
N TYR A 44 -16.30 -27.83 6.97
CA TYR A 44 -16.81 -26.76 6.10
C TYR A 44 -15.79 -26.30 5.06
N ASN A 45 -14.92 -27.19 4.60
CA ASN A 45 -13.95 -26.89 3.55
C ASN A 45 -14.50 -27.32 2.18
N THR A 46 -14.29 -26.48 1.18
CA THR A 46 -14.55 -26.77 -0.23
C THR A 46 -13.24 -26.80 -0.98
N ALA A 47 -12.88 -27.95 -1.53
CA ALA A 47 -11.65 -28.14 -2.29
C ALA A 47 -11.95 -28.81 -3.62
N ILE A 48 -11.56 -28.18 -4.72
CA ILE A 48 -11.80 -28.65 -6.09
C ILE A 48 -10.48 -28.53 -6.88
N GLY A 49 -9.99 -29.67 -7.35
CA GLY A 49 -8.72 -29.78 -8.07
C GLY A 49 -7.75 -30.72 -7.40
N ASP A 50 -6.90 -31.37 -8.19
CA ASP A 50 -5.93 -32.31 -7.65
C ASP A 50 -5.03 -31.61 -6.63
N GLN A 51 -4.83 -32.23 -5.46
CA GLN A 51 -4.04 -31.77 -4.35
C GLN A 51 -4.54 -30.46 -3.70
N ALA A 52 -5.78 -30.02 -3.96
CA ALA A 52 -6.33 -28.86 -3.27
C ALA A 52 -6.47 -29.14 -1.76
N LEU A 53 -6.00 -28.22 -0.90
CA LEU A 53 -5.99 -28.34 0.58
C LEU A 53 -5.39 -29.64 1.12
N THR A 54 -4.43 -30.25 0.43
CA THR A 54 -3.89 -31.57 0.78
C THR A 54 -3.43 -31.67 2.22
N TYR A 55 -2.73 -30.68 2.74
CA TYR A 55 -2.11 -30.71 4.08
C TYR A 55 -2.90 -30.00 5.17
N ASN A 56 -4.13 -29.50 4.86
CA ASN A 56 -4.99 -28.91 5.87
C ASN A 56 -5.53 -29.98 6.84
N GLN A 57 -5.04 -30.03 8.07
CA GLN A 57 -5.38 -31.09 9.02
C GLN A 57 -6.60 -30.73 9.89
N TYR A 58 -6.60 -29.51 10.45
CA TYR A 58 -7.59 -29.05 11.42
C TYR A 58 -8.32 -27.77 11.00
N GLY A 59 -7.91 -27.16 9.88
CA GLY A 59 -8.46 -25.89 9.40
C GLY A 59 -9.90 -25.98 8.92
N HIS A 60 -10.66 -24.91 9.11
CA HIS A 60 -12.09 -24.83 8.85
C HIS A 60 -12.42 -23.70 7.89
N TYR A 61 -13.58 -23.83 7.20
CA TYR A 61 -14.16 -22.76 6.37
C TYR A 61 -13.28 -22.31 5.21
N ASN A 62 -12.46 -23.19 4.67
CA ASN A 62 -11.59 -22.85 3.54
C ASN A 62 -12.25 -23.18 2.21
N THR A 63 -12.00 -22.37 1.20
CA THR A 63 -12.37 -22.61 -0.18
C THR A 63 -11.11 -22.63 -1.06
N ALA A 64 -10.83 -23.74 -1.75
CA ALA A 64 -9.70 -23.88 -2.65
C ALA A 64 -10.14 -24.47 -4.00
N ILE A 65 -9.88 -23.74 -5.07
CA ILE A 65 -10.24 -24.15 -6.43
C ILE A 65 -9.03 -24.00 -7.35
N GLY A 66 -8.56 -25.13 -7.87
CA GLY A 66 -7.42 -25.23 -8.78
C GLY A 66 -6.44 -26.32 -8.36
N TYR A 67 -5.57 -26.73 -9.27
CA TYR A 67 -4.47 -27.65 -8.99
C TYR A 67 -3.55 -27.07 -7.93
N ASN A 68 -3.26 -27.81 -6.85
CA ASN A 68 -2.46 -27.36 -5.72
C ASN A 68 -2.99 -26.08 -5.01
N ALA A 69 -4.26 -25.71 -5.20
CA ALA A 69 -4.82 -24.55 -4.51
C ALA A 69 -4.90 -24.82 -3.00
N GLY A 70 -4.35 -23.92 -2.20
CA GLY A 70 -4.27 -24.09 -0.74
C GLY A 70 -3.46 -25.32 -0.32
N LEU A 71 -2.49 -25.80 -1.13
CA LEU A 71 -1.72 -27.01 -0.81
C LEU A 71 -1.13 -26.97 0.61
N GLY A 72 -0.62 -25.82 1.00
CA GLY A 72 -0.07 -25.61 2.35
C GLY A 72 1.22 -26.38 2.62
N THR A 73 1.58 -26.44 3.87
CA THR A 73 2.68 -27.24 4.40
C THR A 73 2.14 -28.09 5.56
N TYR A 74 2.59 -29.33 5.66
CA TYR A 74 2.16 -30.24 6.71
C TYR A 74 2.41 -29.63 8.12
N GLY A 75 1.39 -29.65 8.96
CA GLY A 75 1.45 -29.09 10.30
C GLY A 75 1.02 -27.62 10.42
N PHE A 76 0.61 -27.00 9.33
CA PHE A 76 0.03 -25.67 9.31
C PHE A 76 -1.41 -25.69 8.82
N ASP A 77 -2.30 -25.00 9.53
CA ASP A 77 -3.72 -24.97 9.22
C ASP A 77 -4.17 -23.59 8.76
N MET A 78 -5.06 -23.59 7.80
CA MET A 78 -5.69 -22.39 7.28
C MET A 78 -7.14 -22.34 7.75
N ASN A 79 -7.61 -21.15 8.15
CA ASN A 79 -8.98 -20.96 8.58
C ASN A 79 -9.63 -19.80 7.81
N SER A 80 -10.83 -20.01 7.31
CA SER A 80 -11.57 -18.98 6.57
C SER A 80 -10.79 -18.39 5.39
N CYS A 81 -9.95 -19.19 4.75
CA CYS A 81 -9.12 -18.76 3.62
C CYS A 81 -9.74 -19.14 2.29
N THR A 82 -9.50 -18.31 1.28
CA THR A 82 -9.94 -18.55 -0.11
C THR A 82 -8.74 -18.61 -1.04
N PHE A 83 -8.59 -19.70 -1.77
CA PHE A 83 -7.57 -19.94 -2.77
C PHE A 83 -8.23 -20.18 -4.13
N LEU A 84 -8.14 -19.23 -5.03
CA LEU A 84 -8.72 -19.35 -6.37
C LEU A 84 -7.63 -19.19 -7.42
N GLY A 85 -7.18 -20.31 -7.94
CA GLY A 85 -6.12 -20.39 -8.96
C GLY A 85 -5.13 -21.51 -8.66
N ALA A 86 -4.52 -22.05 -9.71
CA ALA A 86 -3.54 -23.12 -9.57
C ALA A 86 -2.32 -22.66 -8.77
N SER A 87 -1.81 -23.52 -7.88
CA SER A 87 -0.62 -23.25 -7.06
C SER A 87 -0.69 -21.95 -6.24
N SER A 88 -1.88 -21.53 -5.84
CA SER A 88 -2.07 -20.50 -4.82
C SER A 88 -1.98 -21.15 -3.43
N TYR A 89 -1.03 -20.76 -2.58
CA TYR A 89 -0.77 -21.50 -1.34
C TYR A 89 -0.17 -20.62 -0.25
N LEU A 90 -0.28 -21.11 0.99
CA LEU A 90 0.35 -20.55 2.18
C LEU A 90 1.22 -21.62 2.84
N THR A 91 2.39 -21.27 3.33
CA THR A 91 3.32 -22.18 4.03
C THR A 91 3.26 -22.06 5.54
N THR A 92 2.45 -21.14 6.04
CA THR A 92 2.24 -20.87 7.46
C THR A 92 0.74 -20.82 7.78
N SER A 93 0.37 -21.07 9.04
CA SER A 93 -1.03 -20.94 9.45
C SER A 93 -1.52 -19.51 9.29
N ARG A 94 -2.68 -19.36 8.66
CA ARG A 94 -3.32 -18.07 8.40
C ARG A 94 -4.83 -18.14 8.59
N THR A 95 -5.41 -16.98 8.84
CA THR A 95 -6.85 -16.81 8.97
C THR A 95 -7.32 -15.63 8.10
N ASN A 96 -8.47 -15.81 7.44
CA ASN A 96 -9.14 -14.78 6.66
C ASN A 96 -8.23 -14.19 5.55
N VAL A 97 -7.58 -15.06 4.77
CA VAL A 97 -6.74 -14.67 3.63
C VAL A 97 -7.40 -15.09 2.33
N THR A 98 -7.43 -14.18 1.37
CA THR A 98 -7.91 -14.47 0.01
C THR A 98 -6.78 -14.33 -1.00
N LEU A 99 -6.45 -15.42 -1.70
CA LEU A 99 -5.49 -15.45 -2.80
C LEU A 99 -6.22 -15.68 -4.12
N LEU A 100 -6.11 -14.73 -5.03
CA LEU A 100 -6.74 -14.80 -6.37
C LEU A 100 -5.67 -14.77 -7.45
N GLY A 101 -5.54 -15.85 -8.21
CA GLY A 101 -4.60 -15.97 -9.33
C GLY A 101 -3.68 -17.17 -9.20
N MET A 102 -3.04 -17.53 -10.30
CA MET A 102 -2.04 -18.61 -10.33
C MET A 102 -0.77 -18.20 -9.59
N GLY A 103 -0.23 -19.08 -8.76
CA GLY A 103 1.07 -18.88 -8.11
C GLY A 103 1.12 -17.71 -7.11
N VAL A 104 -0.03 -17.28 -6.59
CA VAL A 104 -0.09 -16.34 -5.47
C VAL A 104 0.36 -17.07 -4.21
N ALA A 105 1.44 -16.63 -3.58
CA ALA A 105 2.13 -17.41 -2.56
C ALA A 105 2.28 -16.68 -1.21
N ASP A 106 2.58 -17.46 -0.18
CA ASP A 106 2.78 -17.07 1.21
C ASP A 106 3.75 -15.91 1.40
N ALA A 107 4.77 -15.84 0.57
CA ALA A 107 5.77 -14.77 0.62
C ALA A 107 5.19 -13.36 0.43
N GLN A 108 4.05 -13.26 -0.25
CA GLN A 108 3.30 -12.01 -0.44
C GLN A 108 2.33 -11.73 0.71
N CYS A 109 2.00 -12.77 1.52
CA CYS A 109 1.02 -12.71 2.59
C CYS A 109 1.72 -12.57 3.95
N THR A 110 1.88 -11.36 4.43
CA THR A 110 2.64 -11.04 5.64
C THR A 110 1.84 -11.19 6.93
N SER A 111 0.50 -11.20 6.86
CA SER A 111 -0.38 -11.29 8.03
C SER A 111 -1.71 -11.98 7.69
N ASN A 112 -2.55 -12.17 8.71
CA ASN A 112 -3.97 -12.46 8.52
C ASN A 112 -4.72 -11.28 7.90
N ASP A 113 -5.99 -11.51 7.52
CA ASP A 113 -6.91 -10.47 7.05
C ASP A 113 -6.42 -9.71 5.80
N GLN A 114 -5.89 -10.45 4.82
CA GLN A 114 -5.36 -9.90 3.57
C GLN A 114 -6.05 -10.47 2.33
N ILE A 115 -6.15 -9.64 1.29
CA ILE A 115 -6.54 -10.07 -0.06
C ILE A 115 -5.37 -9.80 -1.00
N LEU A 116 -4.87 -10.83 -1.68
CA LEU A 116 -3.80 -10.74 -2.66
C LEU A 116 -4.35 -11.05 -4.05
N LEU A 117 -4.06 -10.16 -4.99
CA LEU A 117 -4.52 -10.24 -6.38
C LEU A 117 -3.32 -10.47 -7.31
N GLY A 118 -3.18 -11.67 -7.82
CA GLY A 118 -2.15 -12.04 -8.77
C GLY A 118 -0.77 -12.28 -8.15
N ASN A 119 0.10 -12.84 -8.95
CA ASN A 119 1.50 -13.09 -8.60
C ASN A 119 2.42 -11.91 -9.01
N THR A 120 3.72 -12.07 -8.83
CA THR A 120 4.74 -11.05 -9.14
C THR A 120 4.94 -10.76 -10.64
N ALA A 121 4.25 -11.46 -11.56
CA ALA A 121 4.28 -11.17 -12.98
C ALA A 121 3.10 -10.32 -13.46
N ILE A 122 2.15 -9.98 -12.57
CA ILE A 122 1.02 -9.12 -12.94
C ILE A 122 1.52 -7.70 -13.18
N THR A 123 1.28 -7.22 -14.39
CA THR A 123 1.69 -5.87 -14.81
C THR A 123 0.57 -4.85 -14.72
N GLN A 124 -0.68 -5.30 -14.62
CA GLN A 124 -1.82 -4.40 -14.64
C GLN A 124 -3.08 -5.03 -14.03
N ILE A 125 -3.82 -4.25 -13.25
CA ILE A 125 -5.19 -4.55 -12.82
C ILE A 125 -6.12 -3.59 -13.56
N ARG A 126 -7.06 -4.12 -14.35
CA ARG A 126 -8.05 -3.31 -15.10
C ARG A 126 -9.42 -3.48 -14.46
N ALA A 127 -10.06 -2.36 -14.15
CA ALA A 127 -11.43 -2.31 -13.70
C ALA A 127 -12.18 -1.17 -14.40
N GLN A 128 -13.49 -1.34 -14.63
CA GLN A 128 -14.36 -0.30 -15.18
C GLN A 128 -14.40 0.93 -14.25
N ILE A 129 -14.32 0.71 -12.95
CA ILE A 129 -14.33 1.72 -11.91
C ILE A 129 -13.05 1.57 -11.11
N THR A 130 -12.31 2.66 -10.92
CA THR A 130 -11.00 2.66 -10.26
C THR A 130 -11.06 2.94 -8.75
N GLY A 131 -12.23 3.37 -8.24
CA GLY A 131 -12.37 3.75 -6.84
C GLY A 131 -12.72 2.57 -5.93
N ILE A 132 -11.89 2.29 -4.94
CA ILE A 132 -12.25 1.47 -3.78
C ILE A 132 -12.82 2.41 -2.73
N THR A 133 -14.11 2.23 -2.37
CA THR A 133 -14.77 3.05 -1.35
C THR A 133 -14.43 2.55 0.05
N ALA A 134 -13.82 3.39 0.85
CA ALA A 134 -13.59 3.15 2.27
C ALA A 134 -14.67 3.83 3.12
N TYR A 135 -15.14 3.15 4.17
CA TYR A 135 -16.00 3.78 5.17
C TYR A 135 -15.23 4.87 5.92
N SER A 136 -15.85 6.06 6.06
CA SER A 136 -15.20 7.22 6.69
C SER A 136 -16.14 8.04 7.58
N ASP A 137 -17.16 7.40 8.15
CA ASP A 137 -18.13 8.04 9.05
C ASP A 137 -17.43 8.45 10.36
N ALA A 138 -17.65 9.70 10.79
CA ALA A 138 -17.07 10.23 12.02
C ALA A 138 -17.45 9.42 13.27
N ARG A 139 -18.61 8.78 13.29
CA ARG A 139 -19.09 7.93 14.39
C ARG A 139 -18.21 6.69 14.62
N MET A 140 -17.45 6.28 13.63
CA MET A 140 -16.53 5.13 13.69
C MET A 140 -15.12 5.54 14.10
N LYS A 141 -14.82 6.85 14.14
CA LYS A 141 -13.47 7.37 14.38
C LYS A 141 -13.34 7.84 15.82
N PHE A 142 -12.26 7.48 16.46
CA PHE A 142 -11.92 7.94 17.81
C PHE A 142 -10.46 8.43 17.82
N ASN A 143 -10.08 9.19 18.84
CA ASN A 143 -8.74 9.75 18.99
C ASN A 143 -8.28 10.57 17.76
N VAL A 144 -9.19 11.38 17.20
CA VAL A 144 -8.90 12.22 16.03
C VAL A 144 -7.92 13.32 16.43
N LYS A 145 -6.83 13.47 15.67
CA LYS A 145 -5.80 14.48 15.89
C LYS A 145 -5.54 15.26 14.61
N ASP A 146 -5.14 16.52 14.73
CA ASP A 146 -4.68 17.35 13.62
C ASP A 146 -3.13 17.39 13.63
N ASP A 147 -2.51 16.24 13.39
CA ASP A 147 -1.05 16.07 13.45
C ASP A 147 -0.45 15.59 12.10
N VAL A 148 -1.23 15.65 11.02
CA VAL A 148 -0.76 15.36 9.67
C VAL A 148 0.28 16.41 9.25
N LYS A 149 1.46 15.94 8.87
CA LYS A 149 2.52 16.80 8.32
C LYS A 149 2.26 17.10 6.84
N GLY A 150 2.38 18.37 6.47
CA GLY A 150 2.18 18.86 5.10
C GLY A 150 3.51 19.12 4.39
N LEU A 151 3.82 20.40 4.20
CA LEU A 151 4.95 20.88 3.39
C LEU A 151 6.29 20.33 3.86
N ASP A 152 6.52 20.29 5.17
CA ASP A 152 7.78 19.81 5.73
C ASP A 152 8.08 18.35 5.37
N PHE A 153 7.06 17.49 5.30
CA PHE A 153 7.20 16.10 4.87
C PHE A 153 7.29 15.99 3.35
N ILE A 154 6.35 16.61 2.61
CA ILE A 154 6.23 16.47 1.15
C ILE A 154 7.48 16.99 0.44
N MET A 155 8.10 18.07 0.91
CA MET A 155 9.29 18.65 0.31
C MET A 155 10.57 17.81 0.49
N LYS A 156 10.55 16.83 1.40
CA LYS A 156 11.67 15.88 1.59
C LYS A 156 11.54 14.62 0.74
N LEU A 157 10.37 14.38 0.14
CA LEU A 157 10.15 13.22 -0.73
C LEU A 157 10.91 13.36 -2.06
N LYS A 158 11.45 12.24 -2.55
CA LYS A 158 12.23 12.18 -3.80
C LYS A 158 11.53 11.26 -4.81
N PRO A 159 10.69 11.79 -5.70
CA PRO A 159 10.09 11.01 -6.77
C PRO A 159 11.17 10.47 -7.72
N VAL A 160 11.06 9.20 -8.06
CA VAL A 160 12.00 8.52 -8.97
C VAL A 160 11.26 7.69 -10.01
N THR A 161 11.96 7.33 -11.08
CA THR A 161 11.50 6.30 -12.01
C THR A 161 12.43 5.10 -11.94
N TYR A 162 11.87 3.89 -12.00
CA TYR A 162 12.63 2.65 -11.82
C TYR A 162 12.05 1.49 -12.64
N ASN A 163 12.81 0.41 -12.76
CA ASN A 163 12.32 -0.89 -13.19
C ASN A 163 12.38 -1.85 -12.00
N GLU A 164 11.51 -2.84 -11.98
CA GLU A 164 11.48 -3.85 -10.93
C GLU A 164 12.06 -5.18 -11.42
N ASP A 165 12.77 -5.87 -10.55
CA ASP A 165 13.18 -7.26 -10.77
C ASP A 165 12.53 -8.18 -9.72
N PRO A 166 11.38 -8.78 -10.03
CA PRO A 166 10.67 -9.67 -9.11
C PRO A 166 11.48 -10.91 -8.71
N THR A 167 12.52 -11.28 -9.48
CA THR A 167 13.36 -12.43 -9.13
C THR A 167 14.17 -12.17 -7.85
N VAL A 168 14.48 -10.91 -7.55
CA VAL A 168 15.12 -10.52 -6.28
C VAL A 168 14.18 -10.76 -5.09
N LEU A 169 12.90 -10.42 -5.24
CA LEU A 169 11.89 -10.69 -4.22
C LEU A 169 11.80 -12.19 -3.89
N HIS A 170 11.75 -13.03 -4.91
CA HIS A 170 11.70 -14.49 -4.73
C HIS A 170 12.92 -15.03 -3.98
N LYS A 171 14.12 -14.47 -4.22
CA LYS A 171 15.32 -14.83 -3.47
C LYS A 171 15.22 -14.42 -1.98
N ILE A 172 14.75 -13.20 -1.70
CA ILE A 172 14.51 -12.70 -0.33
C ILE A 172 13.52 -13.62 0.39
N TRP A 173 12.44 -13.98 -0.27
CA TRP A 173 11.40 -14.85 0.29
C TRP A 173 11.82 -16.32 0.41
N GLY A 174 12.90 -16.74 -0.25
CA GLY A 174 13.32 -18.14 -0.30
C GLY A 174 12.35 -19.04 -1.08
N THR A 175 11.68 -18.47 -2.09
CA THR A 175 10.73 -19.23 -2.92
C THR A 175 11.44 -20.32 -3.71
N PRO A 176 11.03 -21.60 -3.63
CA PRO A 176 11.65 -22.69 -4.38
C PRO A 176 11.56 -22.48 -5.89
N ASP A 177 12.62 -22.76 -6.63
CA ASP A 177 12.69 -22.62 -8.08
C ASP A 177 11.60 -23.45 -8.81
N SER A 178 11.20 -24.58 -8.23
CA SER A 178 10.13 -25.41 -8.77
C SER A 178 8.79 -24.68 -8.92
N LEU A 179 8.53 -23.69 -8.09
CA LEU A 179 7.31 -22.87 -8.09
C LEU A 179 7.40 -21.69 -9.06
N LEU A 180 8.61 -21.32 -9.46
CA LEU A 180 8.88 -20.17 -10.34
C LEU A 180 8.91 -20.53 -11.82
N LYS A 181 9.00 -21.83 -12.17
CA LYS A 181 9.20 -22.32 -13.55
C LYS A 181 8.18 -21.79 -14.57
N ASN A 182 6.97 -21.47 -14.14
CA ASN A 182 5.88 -21.03 -15.00
C ASN A 182 5.56 -19.53 -14.87
N ILE A 183 6.43 -18.75 -14.18
CA ILE A 183 6.21 -17.32 -14.00
C ILE A 183 7.21 -16.57 -14.88
N ASP A 184 6.71 -15.89 -15.91
CA ASP A 184 7.52 -15.04 -16.79
C ASP A 184 7.53 -13.60 -16.27
N HIS A 185 8.71 -13.12 -15.88
CA HIS A 185 8.93 -11.76 -15.41
C HIS A 185 9.50 -10.81 -16.48
N SER A 186 9.59 -11.25 -17.74
CA SER A 186 10.23 -10.48 -18.81
C SER A 186 9.56 -9.12 -19.04
N GLN A 187 8.24 -9.07 -19.01
CA GLN A 187 7.48 -7.83 -19.22
C GLN A 187 7.65 -6.83 -18.06
N ILE A 188 7.55 -7.30 -16.83
CA ILE A 188 7.65 -6.40 -15.68
C ILE A 188 9.05 -5.79 -15.52
N LYS A 189 10.10 -6.57 -15.86
CA LYS A 189 11.49 -6.07 -15.87
C LYS A 189 11.73 -4.95 -16.89
N GLN A 190 10.97 -4.92 -17.97
CA GLN A 190 11.07 -3.88 -19.01
C GLN A 190 10.17 -2.67 -18.70
N GLN A 191 9.17 -2.85 -17.85
CA GLN A 191 8.23 -1.78 -17.51
C GLN A 191 8.90 -0.72 -16.66
N ARG A 192 8.68 0.56 -17.02
CA ARG A 192 9.14 1.71 -16.24
C ARG A 192 8.04 2.13 -15.28
N PHE A 193 8.36 2.26 -14.01
CA PHE A 193 7.47 2.71 -12.94
C PHE A 193 7.87 4.10 -12.45
N ILE A 194 6.93 4.79 -11.83
CA ILE A 194 7.13 6.06 -11.12
C ILE A 194 6.73 5.85 -9.67
N GLY A 195 7.55 6.31 -8.75
CA GLY A 195 7.24 6.19 -7.32
C GLY A 195 8.35 6.72 -6.43
N PHE A 196 8.45 6.17 -5.25
CA PHE A 196 9.45 6.50 -4.24
C PHE A 196 10.24 5.26 -3.84
N LEU A 197 11.47 5.43 -3.39
CA LEU A 197 12.16 4.42 -2.59
C LEU A 197 11.62 4.49 -1.17
N ALA A 198 11.13 3.38 -0.64
CA ALA A 198 10.46 3.37 0.66
C ALA A 198 11.40 3.77 1.80
N GLN A 199 12.70 3.48 1.69
CA GLN A 199 13.73 3.90 2.63
C GLN A 199 13.89 5.43 2.66
N ASP A 200 13.81 6.10 1.49
CA ASP A 200 13.86 7.56 1.41
C ASP A 200 12.60 8.19 2.04
N VAL A 201 11.44 7.54 1.87
CA VAL A 201 10.18 7.97 2.51
C VAL A 201 10.26 7.82 4.03
N GLU A 202 10.79 6.70 4.53
CA GLU A 202 11.01 6.49 5.96
C GLU A 202 11.91 7.56 6.55
N GLN A 203 13.01 7.89 5.85
CA GLN A 203 13.91 8.95 6.28
C GLN A 203 13.22 10.32 6.31
N ALA A 204 12.47 10.67 5.27
CA ALA A 204 11.69 11.91 5.22
C ALA A 204 10.66 12.02 6.35
N ALA A 205 9.99 10.92 6.68
CA ALA A 205 9.04 10.85 7.80
C ALA A 205 9.75 11.08 9.15
N LYS A 206 10.88 10.42 9.40
CA LYS A 206 11.70 10.61 10.60
C LYS A 206 12.19 12.06 10.75
N GLU A 207 12.70 12.66 9.66
CA GLU A 207 13.21 14.03 9.67
C GLU A 207 12.12 15.08 9.88
N SER A 208 10.88 14.81 9.49
CA SER A 208 9.72 15.68 9.73
C SER A 208 9.00 15.40 11.05
N GLY A 209 9.45 14.38 11.80
CA GLY A 209 8.78 13.94 13.03
C GLY A 209 7.36 13.42 12.77
N PHE A 210 7.14 12.76 11.62
CA PHE A 210 5.84 12.24 11.21
C PHE A 210 5.80 10.72 11.34
N ASP A 211 4.89 10.22 12.18
CA ASP A 211 4.56 8.79 12.23
C ASP A 211 3.67 8.46 11.02
N PHE A 212 4.31 8.34 9.84
CA PHE A 212 3.59 8.18 8.58
C PHE A 212 3.10 6.75 8.41
N PRO A 213 1.78 6.50 8.42
CA PRO A 213 1.22 5.15 8.35
C PRO A 213 1.38 4.48 6.98
N GLY A 214 1.72 5.24 5.93
CA GLY A 214 1.81 4.77 4.54
C GLY A 214 3.04 3.92 4.22
N ILE A 215 3.84 3.53 5.22
CA ILE A 215 5.05 2.71 5.07
C ILE A 215 4.89 1.41 5.87
N ASP A 216 5.12 0.28 5.24
CA ASP A 216 5.32 -0.99 5.93
C ASP A 216 6.83 -1.29 5.98
N VAL A 217 7.40 -1.22 7.17
CA VAL A 217 8.83 -1.48 7.40
C VAL A 217 9.04 -2.98 7.67
N PRO A 218 10.02 -3.64 7.02
CA PRO A 218 10.32 -5.06 7.27
C PRO A 218 10.63 -5.33 8.72
N LYS A 219 10.08 -6.42 9.27
CA LYS A 219 10.33 -6.89 10.65
C LYS A 219 11.39 -8.00 10.71
N ASN A 220 11.76 -8.54 9.55
CA ASN A 220 12.75 -9.62 9.42
C ASN A 220 13.32 -9.65 7.99
N ASP A 221 14.33 -10.48 7.77
CA ASP A 221 15.10 -10.59 6.50
C ASP A 221 14.27 -11.14 5.30
N LYS A 222 13.08 -11.66 5.56
CA LYS A 222 12.18 -12.18 4.51
C LYS A 222 11.07 -11.22 4.12
N GLU A 223 10.94 -10.12 4.83
CA GLU A 223 10.00 -9.06 4.49
C GLU A 223 10.68 -7.96 3.67
N VAL A 224 9.90 -7.22 2.92
CA VAL A 224 10.37 -6.09 2.13
C VAL A 224 9.55 -4.85 2.47
N TYR A 225 10.14 -3.68 2.28
CA TYR A 225 9.41 -2.43 2.39
C TYR A 225 8.24 -2.38 1.40
N SER A 226 7.11 -1.81 1.81
CA SER A 226 6.04 -1.44 0.91
C SER A 226 5.46 -0.06 1.22
N LEU A 227 4.82 0.57 0.23
CA LEU A 227 4.21 1.88 0.34
C LEU A 227 2.74 1.84 -0.04
N ARG A 228 1.90 2.46 0.78
CA ARG A 228 0.50 2.75 0.46
C ARG A 228 0.40 4.15 -0.14
N TYR A 229 0.42 4.24 -1.47
CA TYR A 229 0.43 5.52 -2.19
C TYR A 229 -0.80 6.40 -1.90
N VAL A 230 -1.95 5.82 -1.57
CA VAL A 230 -3.17 6.56 -1.22
C VAL A 230 -2.98 7.38 0.06
N ASP A 231 -2.14 6.93 0.99
CA ASP A 231 -1.91 7.60 2.28
C ASP A 231 -1.13 8.93 2.11
N PHE A 232 -0.48 9.15 0.96
CA PHE A 232 0.17 10.43 0.65
C PHE A 232 -0.82 11.56 0.33
N LEU A 233 -2.08 11.25 0.04
CA LEU A 233 -3.07 12.27 -0.33
C LEU A 233 -3.32 13.28 0.81
N MET A 234 -3.40 12.82 2.05
CA MET A 234 -3.69 13.73 3.18
C MET A 234 -2.51 14.68 3.48
N PRO A 235 -1.25 14.22 3.55
CA PRO A 235 -0.09 15.10 3.54
C PRO A 235 -0.05 16.12 2.39
N MET A 236 -0.42 15.70 1.17
CA MET A 236 -0.48 16.60 0.01
C MET A 236 -1.56 17.68 0.19
N VAL A 237 -2.74 17.33 0.68
CA VAL A 237 -3.80 18.31 0.97
C VAL A 237 -3.32 19.31 2.03
N LYS A 238 -2.69 18.84 3.11
CA LYS A 238 -2.14 19.71 4.16
C LYS A 238 -1.05 20.63 3.60
N ALA A 239 -0.16 20.11 2.77
CA ALA A 239 0.89 20.91 2.11
C ALA A 239 0.31 22.04 1.24
N ILE A 240 -0.73 21.75 0.47
CA ILE A 240 -1.42 22.77 -0.35
C ILE A 240 -2.04 23.86 0.54
N GLN A 241 -2.68 23.48 1.65
CA GLN A 241 -3.26 24.44 2.61
C GLN A 241 -2.18 25.33 3.22
N GLU A 242 -1.04 24.77 3.62
CA GLU A 242 0.10 25.51 4.17
C GLU A 242 0.73 26.45 3.12
N GLN A 243 0.84 26.01 1.85
CA GLN A 243 1.27 26.86 0.75
C GLN A 243 0.32 28.04 0.52
N GLN A 244 -0.99 27.80 0.53
CA GLN A 244 -1.99 28.85 0.35
C GLN A 244 -1.89 29.91 1.45
N THR A 245 -1.76 29.49 2.70
CA THR A 245 -1.56 30.42 3.82
C THR A 245 -0.28 31.24 3.64
N THR A 246 0.80 30.65 3.17
CA THR A 246 2.07 31.34 2.91
C THR A 246 1.90 32.37 1.78
N ILE A 247 1.19 32.05 0.72
CA ILE A 247 0.90 32.96 -0.39
C ILE A 247 0.10 34.18 0.09
N GLU A 248 -0.95 33.96 0.88
CA GLU A 248 -1.77 35.05 1.45
C GLU A 248 -0.97 35.99 2.34
N ASN A 249 -0.09 35.43 3.16
CA ASN A 249 0.82 36.22 4.00
C ASN A 249 1.80 37.05 3.14
N LEU A 250 2.37 36.46 2.09
CA LEU A 250 3.28 37.17 1.19
C LEU A 250 2.54 38.29 0.41
N GLN A 251 1.31 38.07 -0.02
CA GLN A 251 0.47 39.10 -0.64
C GLN A 251 0.27 40.28 0.32
N THR A 252 -0.11 40.01 1.58
CA THR A 252 -0.29 41.04 2.60
C THR A 252 1.01 41.84 2.84
N ILE A 253 2.16 41.16 2.90
CA ILE A 253 3.46 41.83 3.04
C ILE A 253 3.74 42.71 1.83
N ASN A 254 3.48 42.21 0.61
CA ASN A 254 3.72 42.97 -0.62
C ASN A 254 2.84 44.23 -0.70
N ASP A 255 1.56 44.12 -0.34
CA ASP A 255 0.64 45.26 -0.31
C ASP A 255 1.08 46.34 0.69
N ASN A 256 1.56 45.93 1.87
CA ASN A 256 2.13 46.86 2.88
C ASN A 256 3.41 47.52 2.38
N GLN A 257 4.28 46.77 1.69
CA GLN A 257 5.50 47.35 1.10
C GLN A 257 5.16 48.35 -0.01
N GLN A 258 4.17 48.04 -0.87
CA GLN A 258 3.73 48.94 -1.93
C GLN A 258 3.19 50.26 -1.30
N SER A 259 2.36 50.19 -0.26
CA SER A 259 1.86 51.35 0.46
C SER A 259 3.00 52.20 1.04
N THR A 260 4.03 51.56 1.58
CA THR A 260 5.22 52.25 2.11
C THR A 260 5.99 52.94 0.98
N ILE A 261 6.20 52.31 -0.15
CA ILE A 261 6.85 52.87 -1.33
C ILE A 261 6.08 54.09 -1.83
N ASP A 262 4.76 54.01 -1.92
CA ASP A 262 3.90 55.12 -2.39
C ASP A 262 4.00 56.31 -1.43
N ASN A 263 4.08 56.11 -0.13
CA ASN A 263 4.28 57.16 0.87
C ASN A 263 5.66 57.80 0.74
N GLN A 264 6.72 56.98 0.61
CA GLN A 264 8.08 57.50 0.40
C GLN A 264 8.19 58.31 -0.90
N GLN A 265 7.50 57.88 -1.97
CA GLN A 265 7.47 58.62 -3.23
C GLN A 265 6.87 60.00 -3.06
N LYS A 266 5.76 60.12 -2.30
CA LYS A 266 5.13 61.43 -1.96
C LYS A 266 6.03 62.32 -1.16
N GLU A 267 6.73 61.76 -0.16
CA GLU A 267 7.73 62.54 0.63
C GLU A 267 8.88 63.03 -0.26
N ILE A 268 9.40 62.21 -1.15
CA ILE A 268 10.45 62.58 -2.11
C ILE A 268 9.96 63.73 -3.00
N GLU A 269 8.73 63.67 -3.48
CA GLU A 269 8.15 64.74 -4.31
C GLU A 269 8.01 66.07 -3.53
N SER A 270 7.56 65.99 -2.27
CA SER A 270 7.48 67.16 -1.38
C SER A 270 8.87 67.78 -1.14
N LEU A 271 9.85 66.97 -0.79
CA LEU A 271 11.23 67.42 -0.56
C LEU A 271 11.86 68.03 -1.82
N LYS A 272 11.58 67.49 -3.00
CA LYS A 272 12.02 68.05 -4.30
C LYS A 272 11.42 69.43 -4.52
N SER A 273 10.13 69.64 -4.21
CA SER A 273 9.44 70.93 -4.32
C SER A 273 10.04 71.97 -3.38
N GLU A 274 10.22 71.62 -2.11
CA GLU A 274 10.85 72.49 -1.09
C GLU A 274 12.30 72.89 -1.48
N LEU A 275 13.05 71.95 -2.04
CA LEU A 275 14.41 72.19 -2.50
C LEU A 275 14.44 73.12 -3.73
N GLN A 276 13.43 73.10 -4.59
CA GLN A 276 13.26 74.04 -5.71
C GLN A 276 12.92 75.43 -5.19
N GLU A 277 12.06 75.55 -4.22
CA GLU A 277 11.72 76.87 -3.58
C GLU A 277 12.93 77.47 -2.88
N LEU A 278 13.64 76.71 -2.09
CA LEU A 278 14.90 77.14 -1.44
C LEU A 278 15.92 77.64 -2.46
N ARG A 279 16.08 76.93 -3.58
CA ARG A 279 16.97 77.36 -4.69
C ARG A 279 16.53 78.69 -5.25
N LYS A 280 15.25 78.92 -5.48
CA LYS A 280 14.71 80.25 -5.96
C LYS A 280 15.03 81.35 -4.98
N LEU A 281 14.77 81.14 -3.68
CA LEU A 281 15.05 82.16 -2.62
C LEU A 281 16.54 82.44 -2.53
N ILE A 282 17.42 81.52 -2.65
CA ILE A 282 18.88 81.72 -2.65
C ILE A 282 19.32 82.56 -3.85
N ILE A 283 18.79 82.27 -5.05
CA ILE A 283 19.08 83.04 -6.27
C ILE A 283 18.57 84.47 -6.16
N GLU A 284 17.38 84.70 -5.62
CA GLU A 284 16.82 86.03 -5.39
C GLU A 284 17.66 86.85 -4.35
N LYS A 285 18.06 86.28 -3.20
CA LYS A 285 18.97 86.90 -2.23
C LYS A 285 20.32 87.24 -2.84
N GLN A 286 20.87 86.44 -3.72
CA GLN A 286 22.13 86.72 -4.42
C GLN A 286 22.01 87.88 -5.40
N LYS A 287 20.81 88.12 -5.98
CA LYS A 287 20.53 89.31 -6.82
C LYS A 287 20.31 90.62 -6.09
N THR A 288 19.78 90.55 -4.88
CA THR A 288 19.52 91.76 -4.00
C THR A 288 20.75 92.25 -3.26
N ASN A 289 21.80 91.39 -3.19
CA ASN A 289 23.07 91.77 -2.53
C ASN A 289 24.18 92.26 -3.49
N LYS A 290 23.82 92.50 -4.74
CA LYS A 290 24.62 93.18 -5.80
C LYS A 290 24.05 94.51 -6.12
#